data_4913a56015f327a36d034dcb19ecbfb9
#
_entry.id   4913a56015f327a36d034dcb19ecbfb9
#
_cell.length_a   1.000
_cell.length_b   1.000
_cell.length_c   1.000
_cell.angle_alpha   90.00
_cell.angle_beta   90.00
_cell.angle_gamma   90.00
#
_symmetry.space_group_name_H-M   'P 1'
#
loop_
_entity.id
_entity.type
_entity.pdbx_description
1 polymer ?
#
loop_
_entity_poly.entity_id
_entity_poly.type
_entity_poly.pdbx_seq_one_letter_code
_entity_poly.pdbx_strand_id
1 'polypeptide(L)'
;MSTVLLALCSLCCCSKETSGAGGGSDNTSDLTVIKFNPDKKTVLHNPLNGWVMYGSGSGDPSDWDKEIYVSELGKNVMVRDYASACYIRTNWRTFNPQEGVYAWRDPSTKLYKMIHGALDRGLPISFRVVVDGRDQGENTPQFVFDHGATYWLENAKYPQRKTPYPQDPVFQKYYEMFIAELAKDFNDPEKTAFIDGYGLGKWGEGHNVVYENGNAVTENTERLKYEVMDWITDVYTKYFTAVPLAINYHRVIGHPASDGAANPNSEKLLNLAVSKGYCLRQDAFGMSDYYRDWERAYAASWMYKRPIIMEGGWIVSLYRRQEQRMCT
;
A
#
# COMPACT_ATOMS: atom_id res chain seq x y z
N MET A 1 7.51 -11.27 -39.09
CA MET A 1 8.43 -10.32 -38.44
C MET A 1 7.90 -8.92 -38.70
N SER A 2 7.14 -8.38 -37.78
CA SER A 2 6.62 -7.01 -37.85
C SER A 2 7.07 -6.29 -36.59
N THR A 3 7.96 -5.36 -36.78
CA THR A 3 8.53 -4.52 -35.72
C THR A 3 7.55 -3.41 -35.43
N VAL A 4 6.96 -3.40 -34.23
CA VAL A 4 6.13 -2.28 -33.73
C VAL A 4 7.07 -1.29 -33.05
N LEU A 5 7.19 -0.11 -33.63
CA LEU A 5 7.94 1.01 -33.08
C LEU A 5 7.02 1.77 -32.12
N LEU A 6 7.29 1.70 -30.83
CA LEU A 6 6.63 2.55 -29.82
C LEU A 6 7.31 3.92 -29.78
N ALA A 7 6.60 4.95 -30.20
CA ALA A 7 7.06 6.34 -30.05
C ALA A 7 6.70 6.87 -28.66
N LEU A 8 7.72 7.19 -27.84
CA LEU A 8 7.57 7.93 -26.60
C LEU A 8 7.29 9.41 -26.94
N CYS A 9 6.09 9.90 -26.62
CA CYS A 9 5.82 11.33 -26.58
C CYS A 9 6.25 11.91 -25.23
N SER A 10 7.36 12.60 -25.19
CA SER A 10 7.71 13.51 -24.07
C SER A 10 6.95 14.83 -24.26
N LEU A 11 5.96 15.06 -23.41
CA LEU A 11 5.24 16.34 -23.33
C LEU A 11 6.07 17.32 -22.49
N CYS A 12 6.83 18.18 -23.17
CA CYS A 12 7.36 19.40 -22.58
C CYS A 12 6.50 20.55 -23.09
N CYS A 13 5.58 21.06 -22.27
CA CYS A 13 4.83 22.27 -22.59
C CYS A 13 5.31 23.40 -21.69
N CYS A 14 6.15 24.27 -22.22
CA CYS A 14 6.28 25.67 -21.79
C CYS A 14 6.58 26.51 -23.04
N SER A 15 5.57 27.08 -23.65
CA SER A 15 5.76 28.13 -24.65
C SER A 15 5.49 29.48 -24.02
N LYS A 16 6.55 30.30 -23.87
CA LYS A 16 6.45 31.75 -23.74
C LYS A 16 6.25 32.28 -25.13
N GLU A 17 5.18 33.01 -25.34
CA GLU A 17 5.03 33.85 -26.55
C GLU A 17 6.06 34.98 -26.52
N THR A 18 6.98 34.97 -27.46
CA THR A 18 7.76 36.14 -27.80
C THR A 18 7.43 36.52 -29.27
N SER A 19 6.79 37.64 -29.44
CA SER A 19 6.59 38.30 -30.73
C SER A 19 7.96 38.74 -31.28
N GLY A 20 8.39 38.12 -32.37
CA GLY A 20 9.57 38.54 -33.13
C GLY A 20 9.39 38.16 -34.58
N ALA A 21 9.25 39.19 -35.45
CA ALA A 21 9.17 39.05 -36.89
C ALA A 21 10.51 38.57 -37.45
N GLY A 22 10.50 37.47 -38.19
CA GLY A 22 11.62 36.95 -38.95
C GLY A 22 11.13 35.92 -39.94
N GLY A 23 11.07 36.27 -41.22
CA GLY A 23 10.60 35.39 -42.29
C GLY A 23 11.57 34.26 -42.54
N GLY A 24 11.14 33.06 -42.24
CA GLY A 24 11.70 31.78 -42.67
C GLY A 24 10.55 30.95 -43.21
N SER A 25 10.64 30.56 -44.47
CA SER A 25 9.70 29.64 -45.11
C SER A 25 9.92 28.26 -44.52
N ASP A 26 9.24 27.96 -43.41
CA ASP A 26 9.15 26.63 -42.89
C ASP A 26 8.13 25.83 -43.69
N ASN A 27 8.61 24.79 -44.33
CA ASN A 27 7.84 23.82 -45.08
C ASN A 27 7.05 22.93 -44.08
N THR A 28 5.94 23.46 -43.52
CA THR A 28 5.07 22.80 -42.56
C THR A 28 3.98 21.96 -43.24
N SER A 29 4.10 21.69 -44.55
CA SER A 29 3.05 20.98 -45.32
C SER A 29 2.81 19.52 -44.91
N ASP A 30 3.77 18.93 -44.17
CA ASP A 30 3.67 17.52 -43.75
C ASP A 30 3.28 17.37 -42.25
N LEU A 31 2.99 18.46 -41.56
CA LEU A 31 2.59 18.39 -40.16
C LEU A 31 1.07 18.28 -40.01
N THR A 32 0.60 17.16 -39.49
CA THR A 32 -0.80 17.02 -39.08
C THR A 32 -0.99 17.65 -37.71
N VAL A 33 -1.65 18.79 -37.67
CA VAL A 33 -1.99 19.46 -36.40
C VAL A 33 -3.28 18.85 -35.88
N ILE A 34 -3.16 18.05 -34.81
CA ILE A 34 -4.32 17.51 -34.08
C ILE A 34 -4.66 18.46 -32.94
N LYS A 35 -5.81 19.12 -33.02
CA LYS A 35 -6.33 19.95 -31.93
C LYS A 35 -7.18 19.11 -31.02
N PHE A 36 -6.78 18.99 -29.77
CA PHE A 36 -7.57 18.34 -28.73
C PHE A 36 -8.44 19.38 -28.03
N ASN A 37 -9.72 19.10 -27.92
CA ASN A 37 -10.59 19.85 -27.01
C ASN A 37 -10.50 19.20 -25.64
N PRO A 38 -9.92 19.87 -24.61
CA PRO A 38 -9.80 19.28 -23.30
C PRO A 38 -11.18 19.04 -22.69
N ASP A 39 -11.48 17.82 -22.34
CA ASP A 39 -12.62 17.49 -21.49
C ASP A 39 -12.27 17.79 -20.04
N LYS A 40 -12.88 18.83 -19.47
CA LYS A 40 -12.67 19.23 -18.07
C LYS A 40 -13.74 18.70 -17.12
N LYS A 41 -14.65 17.87 -17.61
CA LYS A 41 -15.82 17.41 -16.84
C LYS A 41 -15.81 15.91 -16.54
N THR A 42 -15.23 15.12 -17.43
CA THR A 42 -15.20 13.67 -17.25
C THR A 42 -14.16 13.30 -16.20
N VAL A 43 -14.60 12.58 -15.17
CA VAL A 43 -13.70 11.94 -14.21
C VAL A 43 -13.18 10.65 -14.85
N LEU A 44 -11.88 10.59 -15.08
CA LEU A 44 -11.26 9.39 -15.66
C LEU A 44 -10.96 8.39 -14.55
N HIS A 45 -11.67 7.26 -14.56
CA HIS A 45 -11.37 6.11 -13.72
C HIS A 45 -10.35 5.24 -14.46
N ASN A 46 -9.11 5.34 -14.06
CA ASN A 46 -8.04 4.53 -14.63
C ASN A 46 -7.64 3.44 -13.61
N PRO A 47 -7.74 2.15 -13.96
CA PRO A 47 -7.29 1.08 -13.08
C PRO A 47 -5.83 1.31 -12.66
N LEU A 48 -5.55 1.15 -11.39
CA LEU A 48 -4.21 1.36 -10.78
C LEU A 48 -3.67 2.81 -10.86
N ASN A 49 -4.47 3.76 -11.30
CA ASN A 49 -4.08 5.18 -11.32
C ASN A 49 -5.29 6.04 -10.93
N GLY A 50 -5.24 6.63 -9.76
CA GLY A 50 -6.31 7.44 -9.23
C GLY A 50 -6.29 7.49 -7.70
N TRP A 51 -7.30 8.14 -7.14
CA TRP A 51 -7.46 8.23 -5.69
C TRP A 51 -7.96 6.92 -5.12
N VAL A 52 -7.34 6.47 -4.03
CA VAL A 52 -7.76 5.29 -3.29
C VAL A 52 -8.49 5.74 -2.03
N MET A 53 -9.73 5.29 -1.86
CA MET A 53 -10.48 5.54 -0.64
C MET A 53 -9.93 4.66 0.49
N TYR A 54 -9.53 5.28 1.59
CA TYR A 54 -9.07 4.57 2.76
C TYR A 54 -10.28 4.12 3.60
N GLY A 55 -10.55 2.81 3.61
CA GLY A 55 -11.51 2.18 4.51
C GLY A 55 -10.84 1.77 5.81
N SER A 56 -11.14 2.43 6.93
CA SER A 56 -10.70 1.93 8.22
C SER A 56 -11.40 0.60 8.52
N GLY A 57 -10.72 -0.35 9.16
CA GLY A 57 -11.25 -1.70 9.41
C GLY A 57 -12.50 -1.78 10.28
N SER A 58 -12.90 -0.66 10.87
CA SER A 58 -14.21 -0.42 11.46
C SER A 58 -15.13 0.35 10.51
N GLY A 59 -14.74 0.51 9.24
CA GLY A 59 -15.28 1.44 8.27
C GLY A 59 -16.80 1.48 8.24
N ASP A 60 -17.31 2.70 8.31
CA ASP A 60 -18.70 2.96 8.02
C ASP A 60 -18.90 2.86 6.50
N PRO A 61 -19.76 1.97 6.00
CA PRO A 61 -20.08 1.89 4.58
C PRO A 61 -20.57 3.21 3.97
N SER A 62 -21.00 4.17 4.79
CA SER A 62 -21.40 5.50 4.33
C SER A 62 -20.26 6.38 3.84
N ASP A 63 -19.00 6.00 4.08
CA ASP A 63 -17.86 6.83 3.70
C ASP A 63 -17.73 7.04 2.18
N TRP A 64 -18.12 6.07 1.34
CA TRP A 64 -18.10 6.24 -0.12
C TRP A 64 -19.19 7.14 -0.68
N ASP A 65 -20.33 7.21 -0.01
CA ASP A 65 -21.47 8.08 -0.35
C ASP A 65 -21.36 9.45 0.32
N LYS A 66 -20.27 9.72 1.03
CA LYS A 66 -20.00 11.00 1.68
C LYS A 66 -19.75 12.09 0.64
N GLU A 67 -20.47 13.19 0.80
CA GLU A 67 -20.18 14.40 0.03
C GLU A 67 -19.09 15.23 0.70
N ILE A 68 -18.11 15.63 -0.11
CA ILE A 68 -17.02 16.52 0.30
C ILE A 68 -17.05 17.75 -0.58
N TYR A 69 -17.02 18.93 0.03
CA TYR A 69 -16.87 20.15 -0.73
C TYR A 69 -15.41 20.30 -1.21
N VAL A 70 -15.25 20.46 -2.52
CA VAL A 70 -13.95 20.69 -3.16
C VAL A 70 -13.91 22.12 -3.66
N SER A 71 -13.10 22.95 -3.01
CA SER A 71 -12.98 24.39 -3.28
C SER A 71 -12.58 24.68 -4.73
N GLU A 72 -11.65 23.89 -5.27
CA GLU A 72 -11.14 24.02 -6.62
C GLU A 72 -12.20 23.74 -7.70
N LEU A 73 -13.22 22.94 -7.36
CA LEU A 73 -14.35 22.64 -8.22
C LEU A 73 -15.57 23.51 -7.94
N GLY A 74 -15.60 24.20 -6.80
CA GLY A 74 -16.72 25.01 -6.33
C GLY A 74 -18.01 24.21 -6.07
N LYS A 75 -17.91 22.90 -5.78
CA LYS A 75 -19.08 22.02 -5.59
C LYS A 75 -18.78 20.87 -4.63
N ASN A 76 -19.85 20.26 -4.13
CA ASN A 76 -19.77 18.98 -3.46
C ASN A 76 -19.58 17.85 -4.45
N VAL A 77 -18.77 16.85 -4.07
CA VAL A 77 -18.52 15.63 -4.83
C VAL A 77 -18.63 14.42 -3.90
N MET A 78 -19.08 13.30 -4.41
CA MET A 78 -19.07 12.05 -3.67
C MET A 78 -17.70 11.37 -3.78
N VAL A 79 -17.23 10.78 -2.70
CA VAL A 79 -15.93 10.08 -2.66
C VAL A 79 -15.87 9.01 -3.73
N ARG A 80 -16.93 8.20 -3.89
CA ARG A 80 -17.01 7.12 -4.89
C ARG A 80 -16.84 7.58 -6.34
N ASP A 81 -17.23 8.82 -6.65
CA ASP A 81 -17.15 9.35 -8.02
C ASP A 81 -15.71 9.62 -8.45
N TYR A 82 -14.77 9.70 -7.50
CA TYR A 82 -13.36 10.00 -7.75
C TYR A 82 -12.42 8.88 -7.30
N ALA A 83 -12.88 7.94 -6.48
CA ALA A 83 -12.09 6.80 -6.05
C ALA A 83 -11.95 5.77 -7.16
N SER A 84 -10.75 5.18 -7.28
CA SER A 84 -10.45 4.08 -8.21
C SER A 84 -10.37 2.73 -7.51
N ALA A 85 -10.25 2.72 -6.18
CA ALA A 85 -10.20 1.52 -5.34
C ALA A 85 -10.58 1.84 -3.90
N CYS A 86 -10.91 0.82 -3.12
CA CYS A 86 -11.10 0.90 -1.67
C CYS A 86 -9.97 0.12 -0.97
N TYR A 87 -9.16 0.82 -0.18
CA TYR A 87 -8.08 0.23 0.60
C TYR A 87 -8.53 -0.07 2.02
N ILE A 88 -8.44 -1.34 2.42
CA ILE A 88 -8.84 -1.84 3.75
C ILE A 88 -7.59 -2.28 4.51
N ARG A 89 -7.19 -1.49 5.51
CA ARG A 89 -6.17 -1.87 6.48
C ARG A 89 -6.84 -2.22 7.79
N THR A 90 -6.81 -3.49 8.15
CA THR A 90 -7.35 -3.95 9.42
C THR A 90 -6.56 -5.16 9.93
N ASN A 91 -6.85 -5.57 11.17
CA ASN A 91 -6.12 -6.65 11.82
C ASN A 91 -6.61 -8.04 11.35
N TRP A 92 -5.72 -9.04 11.46
CA TRP A 92 -6.05 -10.42 11.14
C TRP A 92 -7.27 -10.93 11.92
N ARG A 93 -7.39 -10.58 13.20
CA ARG A 93 -8.54 -10.97 14.02
C ARG A 93 -9.88 -10.46 13.46
N THR A 94 -9.89 -9.31 12.82
CA THR A 94 -11.10 -8.80 12.16
C THR A 94 -11.46 -9.63 10.93
N PHE A 95 -10.47 -10.10 10.17
CA PHE A 95 -10.70 -10.98 9.05
C PHE A 95 -11.11 -12.40 9.48
N ASN A 96 -10.44 -12.93 10.52
CA ASN A 96 -10.55 -14.32 10.96
C ASN A 96 -10.66 -14.39 12.48
N PRO A 97 -11.85 -14.04 13.04
CA PRO A 97 -12.04 -13.91 14.49
C PRO A 97 -11.93 -15.23 15.26
N GLN A 98 -12.21 -16.34 14.61
CA GLN A 98 -12.12 -17.69 15.15
C GLN A 98 -11.56 -18.62 14.08
N GLU A 99 -10.98 -19.75 14.49
CA GLU A 99 -10.47 -20.75 13.56
C GLU A 99 -11.56 -21.22 12.58
N GLY A 100 -11.27 -21.12 11.28
CA GLY A 100 -12.22 -21.49 10.23
C GLY A 100 -13.38 -20.51 9.99
N VAL A 101 -13.45 -19.38 10.73
CA VAL A 101 -14.46 -18.35 10.57
C VAL A 101 -13.87 -17.14 9.88
N TYR A 102 -14.44 -16.76 8.74
CA TYR A 102 -13.94 -15.67 7.90
C TYR A 102 -14.98 -14.58 7.76
N ALA A 103 -14.72 -13.43 8.39
CA ALA A 103 -15.68 -12.34 8.50
C ALA A 103 -16.08 -11.71 7.15
N TRP A 104 -15.24 -11.78 6.15
CA TRP A 104 -15.58 -11.29 4.80
C TRP A 104 -16.61 -12.17 4.06
N ARG A 105 -16.92 -13.36 4.58
CA ARG A 105 -17.95 -14.28 4.05
C ARG A 105 -19.28 -14.16 4.80
N ASP A 106 -19.33 -13.43 5.93
CA ASP A 106 -20.52 -13.26 6.76
C ASP A 106 -21.17 -11.89 6.53
N PRO A 107 -22.36 -11.85 5.90
CA PRO A 107 -23.08 -10.61 5.60
C PRO A 107 -23.43 -9.76 6.82
N SER A 108 -23.41 -10.32 8.02
CA SER A 108 -23.70 -9.59 9.25
C SER A 108 -22.55 -8.68 9.69
N THR A 109 -21.31 -8.98 9.24
CA THR A 109 -20.09 -8.28 9.66
C THR A 109 -19.91 -6.93 8.97
N LYS A 110 -19.24 -6.02 9.66
CA LYS A 110 -18.85 -4.72 9.07
C LYS A 110 -17.86 -4.90 7.91
N LEU A 111 -16.94 -5.86 8.03
CA LEU A 111 -15.94 -6.14 6.99
C LEU A 111 -16.62 -6.58 5.69
N TYR A 112 -17.55 -7.54 5.75
CA TYR A 112 -18.34 -7.95 4.59
C TYR A 112 -19.04 -6.76 3.94
N LYS A 113 -19.76 -5.96 4.73
CA LYS A 113 -20.50 -4.80 4.25
C LYS A 113 -19.59 -3.76 3.60
N MET A 114 -18.38 -3.56 4.14
CA MET A 114 -17.40 -2.67 3.54
C MET A 114 -16.91 -3.20 2.20
N ILE A 115 -16.50 -4.45 2.13
CA ILE A 115 -15.99 -5.08 0.90
C ILE A 115 -17.06 -5.04 -0.19
N HIS A 116 -18.25 -5.56 0.10
CA HIS A 116 -19.33 -5.61 -0.89
C HIS A 116 -19.83 -4.21 -1.25
N GLY A 117 -19.91 -3.31 -0.29
CA GLY A 117 -20.29 -1.92 -0.58
C GLY A 117 -19.34 -1.21 -1.54
N ALA A 118 -18.03 -1.51 -1.48
CA ALA A 118 -17.07 -1.01 -2.47
C ALA A 118 -17.24 -1.70 -3.82
N LEU A 119 -17.32 -3.03 -3.85
CA LEU A 119 -17.48 -3.81 -5.09
C LEU A 119 -18.77 -3.46 -5.84
N ASP A 120 -19.88 -3.27 -5.13
CA ASP A 120 -21.18 -2.85 -5.70
C ASP A 120 -21.10 -1.46 -6.34
N ARG A 121 -20.11 -0.66 -5.99
CA ARG A 121 -19.83 0.67 -6.57
C ARG A 121 -18.76 0.62 -7.67
N GLY A 122 -18.29 -0.56 -8.03
CA GLY A 122 -17.23 -0.74 -9.02
C GLY A 122 -15.83 -0.36 -8.50
N LEU A 123 -15.65 -0.33 -7.17
CA LEU A 123 -14.35 -0.05 -6.54
C LEU A 123 -13.67 -1.38 -6.17
N PRO A 124 -12.61 -1.78 -6.85
CA PRO A 124 -11.83 -2.96 -6.44
C PRO A 124 -11.18 -2.71 -5.07
N ILE A 125 -10.91 -3.80 -4.36
CA ILE A 125 -10.39 -3.77 -2.99
C ILE A 125 -8.88 -3.86 -3.00
N SER A 126 -8.26 -3.25 -2.01
CA SER A 126 -6.86 -3.49 -1.65
C SER A 126 -6.78 -3.78 -0.17
N PHE A 127 -5.92 -4.73 0.21
CA PHE A 127 -5.81 -5.15 1.61
C PHE A 127 -4.43 -4.94 2.19
N ARG A 128 -4.41 -4.56 3.48
CA ARG A 128 -3.28 -4.75 4.39
C ARG A 128 -3.77 -5.42 5.65
N VAL A 129 -3.22 -6.59 5.95
CA VAL A 129 -3.50 -7.34 7.17
C VAL A 129 -2.46 -6.97 8.23
N VAL A 130 -2.90 -6.58 9.43
CA VAL A 130 -2.01 -6.23 10.54
C VAL A 130 -2.02 -7.35 11.57
N VAL A 131 -0.84 -7.85 11.95
CA VAL A 131 -0.68 -8.93 12.94
C VAL A 131 -0.07 -8.46 14.26
N ASP A 132 0.66 -7.36 14.26
CA ASP A 132 1.39 -6.82 15.43
C ASP A 132 0.44 -6.17 16.44
N GLY A 133 0.49 -6.64 17.70
CA GLY A 133 -0.43 -6.20 18.76
C GLY A 133 -0.11 -4.84 19.39
N ARG A 134 0.98 -4.17 19.03
CA ARG A 134 1.46 -2.96 19.72
C ARG A 134 0.57 -1.74 19.55
N ASP A 135 0.16 -1.46 18.31
CA ASP A 135 -0.44 -0.16 17.97
C ASP A 135 -1.96 -0.18 17.88
N GLN A 136 -2.54 -1.32 17.48
CA GLN A 136 -3.95 -1.42 17.13
C GLN A 136 -4.72 -2.41 18.01
N GLY A 137 -4.07 -2.98 19.01
CA GLY A 137 -4.66 -3.87 20.00
C GLY A 137 -4.51 -5.36 19.67
N GLU A 138 -5.59 -6.11 19.77
CA GLU A 138 -5.58 -7.54 19.52
C GLU A 138 -5.61 -7.84 18.02
N ASN A 139 -4.47 -7.80 17.36
CA ASN A 139 -4.40 -7.92 15.91
C ASN A 139 -4.32 -9.35 15.40
N THR A 140 -3.61 -10.24 16.13
CA THR A 140 -3.59 -11.68 15.83
C THR A 140 -4.72 -12.38 16.60
N PRO A 141 -5.47 -13.30 15.95
CA PRO A 141 -6.55 -14.03 16.62
C PRO A 141 -6.05 -14.86 17.80
N GLN A 142 -6.85 -14.92 18.86
CA GLN A 142 -6.48 -15.63 20.11
C GLN A 142 -6.21 -17.12 19.87
N PHE A 143 -6.96 -17.78 18.98
CA PHE A 143 -6.78 -19.21 18.71
C PHE A 143 -5.35 -19.56 18.25
N VAL A 144 -4.64 -18.63 17.61
CA VAL A 144 -3.23 -18.84 17.19
C VAL A 144 -2.33 -19.04 18.40
N PHE A 145 -2.55 -18.25 19.44
CA PHE A 145 -1.82 -18.37 20.72
C PHE A 145 -2.29 -19.57 21.55
N ASP A 146 -3.56 -19.92 21.46
CA ASP A 146 -4.11 -21.12 22.14
C ASP A 146 -3.52 -22.41 21.55
N HIS A 147 -3.13 -22.38 20.27
CA HIS A 147 -2.37 -23.46 19.61
C HIS A 147 -0.87 -23.43 19.89
N GLY A 148 -0.40 -22.51 20.72
CA GLY A 148 0.97 -22.48 21.22
C GLY A 148 1.93 -21.54 20.49
N ALA A 149 1.44 -20.64 19.65
CA ALA A 149 2.31 -19.63 19.04
C ALA A 149 3.00 -18.77 20.11
N THR A 150 4.31 -18.63 20.00
CA THR A 150 5.09 -17.79 20.89
C THR A 150 4.94 -16.31 20.48
N TYR A 151 5.09 -15.42 21.46
CA TYR A 151 4.82 -14.01 21.25
C TYR A 151 5.66 -13.12 22.15
N TRP A 152 5.79 -11.88 21.72
CA TRP A 152 6.30 -10.79 22.52
C TRP A 152 5.13 -9.95 23.06
N LEU A 153 5.32 -9.42 24.26
CA LEU A 153 4.37 -8.54 24.92
C LEU A 153 5.09 -7.25 25.33
N GLU A 154 4.75 -6.13 24.69
CA GLU A 154 5.35 -4.83 24.99
C GLU A 154 5.01 -4.36 26.41
N ASN A 155 3.78 -4.59 26.83
CA ASN A 155 3.26 -4.09 28.10
C ASN A 155 2.36 -5.11 28.77
N ALA A 156 2.81 -5.62 29.92
CA ALA A 156 2.06 -6.60 30.72
C ALA A 156 0.67 -6.11 31.19
N LYS A 157 0.46 -4.77 31.18
CA LYS A 157 -0.83 -4.17 31.49
C LYS A 157 -1.91 -4.48 30.44
N TYR A 158 -1.50 -4.85 29.23
CA TYR A 158 -2.39 -5.19 28.13
C TYR A 158 -2.08 -6.58 27.59
N PRO A 159 -2.37 -7.66 28.37
CA PRO A 159 -1.96 -9.03 28.04
C PRO A 159 -2.59 -9.57 26.75
N GLN A 160 -3.64 -8.92 26.25
CA GLN A 160 -4.27 -9.26 24.98
C GLN A 160 -3.51 -8.73 23.76
N ARG A 161 -2.60 -7.73 23.92
CA ARG A 161 -1.85 -7.13 22.82
C ARG A 161 -0.58 -7.92 22.52
N LYS A 162 -0.75 -9.16 22.17
CA LYS A 162 0.33 -10.08 21.81
C LYS A 162 0.80 -9.81 20.39
N THR A 163 2.11 -9.80 20.20
CA THR A 163 2.75 -9.76 18.88
C THR A 163 3.42 -11.11 18.64
N PRO A 164 2.96 -11.93 17.69
CA PRO A 164 3.59 -13.21 17.43
C PRO A 164 5.01 -13.01 16.92
N TYR A 165 5.92 -13.91 17.31
CA TYR A 165 7.23 -13.93 16.68
C TYR A 165 7.09 -14.47 15.25
N PRO A 166 7.62 -13.77 14.23
CA PRO A 166 7.36 -14.13 12.83
C PRO A 166 8.04 -15.44 12.39
N GLN A 167 9.04 -15.91 13.13
CA GLN A 167 9.69 -17.20 12.91
C GLN A 167 8.98 -18.38 13.60
N ASP A 168 7.97 -18.12 14.42
CA ASP A 168 7.25 -19.17 15.14
C ASP A 168 6.48 -20.07 14.16
N PRO A 169 6.69 -21.40 14.17
CA PRO A 169 6.09 -22.30 13.19
C PRO A 169 4.55 -22.43 13.34
N VAL A 170 4.01 -22.21 14.53
CA VAL A 170 2.56 -22.24 14.75
C VAL A 170 1.94 -20.97 14.15
N PHE A 171 2.54 -19.79 14.40
CA PHE A 171 2.12 -18.56 13.75
C PHE A 171 2.18 -18.69 12.23
N GLN A 172 3.31 -19.15 11.69
CA GLN A 172 3.49 -19.29 10.24
C GLN A 172 2.43 -20.21 9.62
N LYS A 173 2.15 -21.35 10.25
CA LYS A 173 1.13 -22.30 9.80
C LYS A 173 -0.25 -21.65 9.68
N TYR A 174 -0.71 -20.99 10.75
CA TYR A 174 -2.05 -20.43 10.77
C TYR A 174 -2.17 -19.18 9.89
N TYR A 175 -1.10 -18.40 9.80
CA TYR A 175 -1.09 -17.23 8.89
C TYR A 175 -1.13 -17.66 7.43
N GLU A 176 -0.36 -18.67 7.05
CA GLU A 176 -0.42 -19.23 5.69
C GLU A 176 -1.82 -19.79 5.36
N MET A 177 -2.44 -20.52 6.29
CA MET A 177 -3.82 -21.00 6.12
C MET A 177 -4.81 -19.85 5.90
N PHE A 178 -4.67 -18.77 6.66
CA PHE A 178 -5.49 -17.58 6.51
C PHE A 178 -5.29 -16.89 5.15
N ILE A 179 -4.05 -16.69 4.72
CA ILE A 179 -3.73 -16.09 3.42
C ILE A 179 -4.25 -16.96 2.27
N ALA A 180 -4.15 -18.29 2.39
CA ALA A 180 -4.71 -19.23 1.41
C ALA A 180 -6.25 -19.07 1.28
N GLU A 181 -6.95 -18.92 2.40
CA GLU A 181 -8.40 -18.71 2.40
C GLU A 181 -8.79 -17.33 1.83
N LEU A 182 -8.05 -16.29 2.18
CA LEU A 182 -8.27 -14.95 1.65
C LEU A 182 -8.09 -14.93 0.12
N ALA A 183 -7.08 -15.61 -0.37
CA ALA A 183 -6.79 -15.67 -1.80
C ALA A 183 -7.85 -16.43 -2.61
N LYS A 184 -8.59 -17.39 -2.03
CA LYS A 184 -9.69 -18.07 -2.74
C LYS A 184 -10.77 -17.08 -3.22
N ASP A 185 -10.98 -16.01 -2.47
CA ASP A 185 -12.03 -15.04 -2.78
C ASP A 185 -11.49 -13.77 -3.47
N PHE A 186 -10.20 -13.45 -3.25
CA PHE A 186 -9.63 -12.14 -3.65
C PHE A 186 -8.39 -12.23 -4.56
N ASN A 187 -7.96 -13.42 -4.99
CA ASN A 187 -6.98 -13.52 -6.08
C ASN A 187 -7.66 -13.34 -7.44
N ASP A 188 -8.37 -12.25 -7.59
CA ASP A 188 -9.20 -11.89 -8.72
C ASP A 188 -8.98 -10.42 -9.07
N PRO A 189 -8.37 -10.10 -10.23
CA PRO A 189 -8.05 -8.72 -10.60
C PRO A 189 -9.28 -7.85 -10.86
N GLU A 190 -10.46 -8.42 -11.04
CA GLU A 190 -11.72 -7.67 -11.15
C GLU A 190 -12.23 -7.20 -9.78
N LYS A 191 -11.85 -7.89 -8.72
CA LYS A 191 -12.23 -7.55 -7.33
C LYS A 191 -11.12 -6.88 -6.53
N THR A 192 -9.87 -7.15 -6.89
CA THR A 192 -8.71 -6.76 -6.08
C THR A 192 -7.70 -5.97 -6.91
N ALA A 193 -7.44 -4.73 -6.51
CA ALA A 193 -6.49 -3.87 -7.19
C ALA A 193 -5.03 -4.24 -6.87
N PHE A 194 -4.73 -4.46 -5.59
CA PHE A 194 -3.43 -4.92 -5.10
C PHE A 194 -3.52 -5.44 -3.66
N ILE A 195 -2.52 -6.16 -3.21
CA ILE A 195 -2.36 -6.63 -1.83
C ILE A 195 -1.05 -6.11 -1.26
N ASP A 196 -1.07 -5.51 -0.07
CA ASP A 196 0.13 -5.29 0.71
C ASP A 196 0.57 -6.63 1.32
N GLY A 197 1.50 -7.29 0.64
CA GLY A 197 1.85 -8.69 0.86
C GLY A 197 2.92 -8.90 1.92
N TYR A 198 2.75 -8.28 3.09
CA TYR A 198 3.70 -8.43 4.19
C TYR A 198 3.02 -8.55 5.56
N GLY A 199 2.36 -7.51 6.06
CA GLY A 199 1.53 -7.52 7.27
C GLY A 199 2.27 -7.53 8.61
N LEU A 200 3.57 -7.81 8.64
CA LEU A 200 4.39 -7.86 9.86
C LEU A 200 4.80 -6.46 10.33
N GLY A 201 5.15 -6.37 11.62
CA GLY A 201 5.60 -5.13 12.25
C GLY A 201 4.48 -4.13 12.50
N LYS A 202 4.85 -2.95 13.01
CA LYS A 202 3.91 -1.87 13.30
C LYS A 202 3.12 -1.52 12.05
N TRP A 203 1.82 -1.35 12.20
CA TRP A 203 0.87 -0.99 11.15
C TRP A 203 0.81 -1.97 9.96
N GLY A 204 1.48 -3.13 10.05
CA GLY A 204 1.65 -4.06 8.93
C GLY A 204 2.61 -3.57 7.85
N GLU A 205 3.48 -2.61 8.18
CA GLU A 205 4.35 -1.88 7.25
C GLU A 205 5.82 -2.33 7.31
N GLY A 206 6.12 -3.39 8.05
CA GLY A 206 7.51 -3.85 8.24
C GLY A 206 8.30 -3.05 9.29
N HIS A 207 7.69 -2.07 9.94
CA HIS A 207 8.35 -1.27 10.96
C HIS A 207 8.57 -2.06 12.24
N ASN A 208 9.80 -2.03 12.75
CA ASN A 208 10.14 -2.57 14.06
C ASN A 208 9.59 -3.99 14.30
N VAL A 209 9.74 -4.88 13.34
CA VAL A 209 9.39 -6.30 13.50
C VAL A 209 10.14 -6.87 14.70
N VAL A 210 9.44 -7.56 15.59
CA VAL A 210 10.04 -8.16 16.80
C VAL A 210 10.36 -9.62 16.55
N TYR A 211 11.61 -9.97 16.71
CA TYR A 211 12.10 -11.35 16.62
C TYR A 211 12.42 -11.90 18.02
N GLU A 212 12.33 -13.20 18.21
CA GLU A 212 12.61 -13.84 19.50
C GLU A 212 14.00 -13.52 20.03
N ASN A 213 14.99 -13.47 19.15
CA ASN A 213 16.38 -13.16 19.48
C ASN A 213 16.69 -11.65 19.48
N GLY A 214 15.65 -10.81 19.46
CA GLY A 214 15.80 -9.35 19.40
C GLY A 214 16.17 -8.82 18.01
N ASN A 215 16.45 -7.53 17.94
CA ASN A 215 16.71 -6.81 16.70
C ASN A 215 18.20 -6.41 16.54
N ALA A 216 19.09 -7.03 17.30
CA ALA A 216 20.52 -6.74 17.16
C ALA A 216 21.00 -7.08 15.73
N VAL A 217 21.94 -6.30 15.22
CA VAL A 217 22.58 -6.57 13.93
C VAL A 217 23.72 -7.56 14.16
N THR A 218 23.39 -8.85 14.11
CA THR A 218 24.33 -9.96 14.17
C THR A 218 24.09 -10.86 12.95
N GLU A 219 25.05 -11.72 12.63
CA GLU A 219 24.91 -12.67 11.52
C GLU A 219 23.64 -13.55 11.68
N ASN A 220 23.37 -14.03 12.88
CA ASN A 220 22.22 -14.88 13.16
C ASN A 220 20.89 -14.11 13.04
N THR A 221 20.81 -12.89 13.53
CA THR A 221 19.59 -12.08 13.44
C THR A 221 19.32 -11.64 12.00
N GLU A 222 20.35 -11.31 11.24
CA GLU A 222 20.21 -10.96 9.82
C GLU A 222 19.78 -12.16 8.96
N ARG A 223 20.29 -13.35 9.27
CA ARG A 223 19.83 -14.59 8.64
C ARG A 223 18.36 -14.86 8.95
N LEU A 224 17.95 -14.72 10.20
CA LEU A 224 16.54 -14.90 10.62
C LEU A 224 15.62 -13.90 9.91
N LYS A 225 16.00 -12.63 9.81
CA LYS A 225 15.24 -11.62 9.08
C LYS A 225 15.06 -11.99 7.60
N TYR A 226 16.11 -12.52 6.99
CA TYR A 226 16.04 -13.00 5.60
C TYR A 226 15.11 -14.20 5.47
N GLU A 227 15.20 -15.19 6.34
CA GLU A 227 14.33 -16.37 6.35
C GLU A 227 12.84 -15.99 6.54
N VAL A 228 12.55 -15.05 7.44
CA VAL A 228 11.19 -14.53 7.64
C VAL A 228 10.69 -13.77 6.41
N MET A 229 11.55 -12.96 5.81
CA MET A 229 11.19 -12.24 4.59
C MET A 229 10.93 -13.18 3.42
N ASP A 230 11.76 -14.21 3.29
CA ASP A 230 11.60 -15.24 2.27
C ASP A 230 10.28 -15.97 2.44
N TRP A 231 10.01 -16.45 3.66
CA TRP A 231 8.76 -17.12 4.00
C TRP A 231 7.53 -16.25 3.71
N ILE A 232 7.46 -15.03 4.24
CA ILE A 232 6.24 -14.21 4.12
C ILE A 232 5.97 -13.82 2.66
N THR A 233 7.02 -13.52 1.90
CA THR A 233 6.87 -13.19 0.49
C THR A 233 6.51 -14.42 -0.35
N ASP A 234 6.99 -15.62 0.01
CA ASP A 234 6.58 -16.87 -0.62
C ASP A 234 5.11 -17.18 -0.35
N VAL A 235 4.64 -17.00 0.88
CA VAL A 235 3.23 -17.23 1.23
C VAL A 235 2.32 -16.38 0.34
N TYR A 236 2.58 -15.08 0.24
CA TYR A 236 1.74 -14.22 -0.58
C TYR A 236 1.84 -14.53 -2.08
N THR A 237 3.03 -14.74 -2.62
CA THR A 237 3.20 -15.07 -4.05
C THR A 237 2.65 -16.42 -4.45
N LYS A 238 2.64 -17.37 -3.51
CA LYS A 238 2.03 -18.70 -3.72
C LYS A 238 0.52 -18.63 -3.97
N TYR A 239 -0.16 -17.76 -3.26
CA TYR A 239 -1.62 -17.72 -3.27
C TYR A 239 -2.20 -16.56 -4.09
N PHE A 240 -1.53 -15.40 -4.13
CA PHE A 240 -1.95 -14.26 -4.92
C PHE A 240 -1.14 -14.17 -6.22
N THR A 241 -1.57 -14.93 -7.22
CA THR A 241 -0.87 -15.07 -8.51
C THR A 241 -1.42 -14.17 -9.60
N ALA A 242 -2.66 -13.66 -9.43
CA ALA A 242 -3.35 -12.86 -10.44
C ALA A 242 -3.39 -11.36 -10.12
N VAL A 243 -3.06 -10.96 -8.89
CA VAL A 243 -3.13 -9.58 -8.45
C VAL A 243 -1.75 -9.06 -8.03
N PRO A 244 -1.46 -7.77 -8.20
CA PRO A 244 -0.19 -7.18 -7.77
C PRO A 244 0.02 -7.28 -6.27
N LEU A 245 1.23 -7.64 -5.86
CA LEU A 245 1.69 -7.59 -4.47
C LEU A 245 2.57 -6.37 -4.27
N ALA A 246 2.43 -5.72 -3.12
CA ALA A 246 3.20 -4.54 -2.76
C ALA A 246 3.92 -4.73 -1.42
N ILE A 247 5.06 -4.08 -1.29
CA ILE A 247 5.84 -4.00 -0.05
C ILE A 247 6.31 -2.57 0.20
N ASN A 248 6.15 -2.12 1.43
CA ASN A 248 6.73 -0.86 1.87
C ASN A 248 8.27 -0.95 1.87
N TYR A 249 8.93 0.03 1.29
CA TYR A 249 10.39 0.06 1.25
C TYR A 249 11.02 0.99 2.30
N HIS A 250 10.21 1.73 3.04
CA HIS A 250 10.67 2.59 4.12
C HIS A 250 10.93 1.80 5.40
N ARG A 251 12.12 1.94 5.98
CA ARG A 251 12.52 1.30 7.24
C ARG A 251 12.23 -0.21 7.30
N VAL A 252 12.48 -0.86 6.18
CA VAL A 252 12.11 -2.26 6.02
C VAL A 252 12.83 -3.13 7.05
N ILE A 253 12.02 -3.91 7.71
CA ILE A 253 12.39 -5.17 8.37
C ILE A 253 13.52 -5.07 9.38
N GLY A 254 13.15 -4.77 10.61
CA GLY A 254 14.03 -4.92 11.76
C GLY A 254 15.03 -3.82 11.96
N HIS A 255 14.83 -2.65 11.36
CA HIS A 255 15.54 -1.46 11.79
C HIS A 255 14.82 -0.80 12.96
N PRO A 256 15.52 -0.49 14.04
CA PRO A 256 15.03 0.46 15.02
C PRO A 256 14.67 1.77 14.30
N ALA A 257 13.52 2.34 14.64
CA ALA A 257 13.09 3.61 14.05
C ALA A 257 14.09 4.75 14.31
N SER A 258 14.94 4.62 15.33
CA SER A 258 15.99 5.55 15.73
C SER A 258 17.27 5.42 14.91
N ASP A 259 17.42 4.37 14.11
CA ASP A 259 18.64 4.17 13.35
C ASP A 259 18.62 5.02 12.08
N GLY A 260 19.45 6.06 12.09
CA GLY A 260 19.63 6.96 10.95
C GLY A 260 20.36 6.33 9.77
N ALA A 261 21.10 5.24 10.00
CA ALA A 261 21.87 4.56 8.97
C ALA A 261 21.03 3.59 8.15
N ALA A 262 21.36 3.46 6.86
CA ALA A 262 20.85 2.36 6.05
C ALA A 262 21.34 1.04 6.64
N ASN A 263 20.42 0.10 6.88
CA ASN A 263 20.84 -1.27 7.12
C ASN A 263 21.34 -1.83 5.78
N PRO A 264 22.59 -2.28 5.68
CA PRO A 264 23.13 -2.83 4.44
C PRO A 264 22.32 -4.04 3.94
N ASN A 265 21.56 -4.70 4.81
CA ASN A 265 20.70 -5.83 4.45
C ASN A 265 19.29 -5.43 4.04
N SER A 266 18.85 -4.19 4.25
CA SER A 266 17.50 -3.74 3.84
C SER A 266 17.32 -3.82 2.33
N GLU A 267 18.30 -3.41 1.55
CA GLU A 267 18.29 -3.54 0.08
C GLU A 267 18.23 -5.00 -0.35
N LYS A 268 18.97 -5.89 0.30
CA LYS A 268 18.94 -7.33 0.04
C LYS A 268 17.53 -7.92 0.27
N LEU A 269 16.87 -7.52 1.33
CA LEU A 269 15.51 -7.97 1.65
C LEU A 269 14.48 -7.43 0.66
N LEU A 270 14.60 -6.16 0.26
CA LEU A 270 13.75 -5.59 -0.79
C LEU A 270 13.97 -6.26 -2.14
N ASN A 271 15.22 -6.53 -2.51
CA ASN A 271 15.57 -7.24 -3.74
C ASN A 271 14.95 -8.64 -3.77
N LEU A 272 14.88 -9.32 -2.63
CA LEU A 272 14.19 -10.61 -2.50
C LEU A 272 12.71 -10.49 -2.86
N ALA A 273 11.99 -9.53 -2.25
CA ALA A 273 10.57 -9.31 -2.54
C ALA A 273 10.35 -8.93 -4.02
N VAL A 274 11.16 -8.01 -4.55
CA VAL A 274 11.04 -7.56 -5.94
C VAL A 274 11.36 -8.70 -6.92
N SER A 275 12.31 -9.59 -6.61
CA SER A 275 12.60 -10.78 -7.44
C SER A 275 11.41 -11.74 -7.52
N LYS A 276 10.57 -11.77 -6.49
CA LYS A 276 9.32 -12.54 -6.44
C LYS A 276 8.10 -11.81 -7.06
N GLY A 277 8.30 -10.64 -7.65
CA GLY A 277 7.25 -9.95 -8.37
C GLY A 277 6.59 -8.78 -7.64
N TYR A 278 7.03 -8.44 -6.44
CA TYR A 278 6.47 -7.32 -5.68
C TYR A 278 6.71 -5.97 -6.34
N CYS A 279 5.72 -5.10 -6.21
CA CYS A 279 5.82 -3.67 -6.46
C CYS A 279 6.25 -2.96 -5.17
N LEU A 280 6.91 -1.82 -5.30
CA LEU A 280 7.22 -0.99 -4.15
C LEU A 280 6.01 -0.15 -3.75
N ARG A 281 5.87 0.06 -2.44
CA ARG A 281 4.90 0.97 -1.87
C ARG A 281 5.64 2.07 -1.10
N GLN A 282 5.28 3.30 -1.40
CA GLN A 282 5.76 4.47 -0.68
C GLN A 282 4.70 4.91 0.32
N ASP A 283 4.98 4.77 1.62
CA ASP A 283 4.18 5.38 2.67
C ASP A 283 4.59 6.84 2.86
N ALA A 284 3.69 7.66 3.40
CA ALA A 284 3.95 9.05 3.73
C ALA A 284 4.44 9.93 2.55
N PHE A 285 3.88 9.70 1.34
CA PHE A 285 4.13 10.57 0.19
C PHE A 285 3.80 12.03 0.54
N GLY A 286 4.72 12.94 0.19
CA GLY A 286 4.61 14.38 0.50
C GLY A 286 5.30 14.82 1.79
N MET A 287 5.82 13.90 2.61
CA MET A 287 6.66 14.21 3.76
C MET A 287 8.13 14.26 3.33
N SER A 288 8.73 15.47 3.29
CA SER A 288 10.07 15.70 2.71
C SER A 288 11.18 14.92 3.41
N ASP A 289 11.12 14.77 4.73
CA ASP A 289 12.20 14.22 5.53
C ASP A 289 11.95 12.79 6.02
N TYR A 290 10.91 12.16 5.50
CA TYR A 290 10.51 10.82 5.92
C TYR A 290 11.42 9.73 5.36
N TYR A 291 11.81 9.87 4.07
CA TYR A 291 12.65 8.90 3.37
C TYR A 291 14.12 9.30 3.40
N ARG A 292 14.97 8.31 3.55
CA ARG A 292 16.44 8.45 3.50
C ARG A 292 16.92 8.45 2.06
N ASP A 293 18.14 8.92 1.86
CA ASP A 293 18.71 9.01 0.50
C ASP A 293 18.81 7.66 -0.19
N TRP A 294 19.19 6.61 0.52
CA TRP A 294 19.27 5.27 -0.05
C TRP A 294 17.90 4.72 -0.44
N GLU A 295 16.86 4.98 0.36
CA GLU A 295 15.48 4.57 0.07
C GLU A 295 14.97 5.25 -1.21
N ARG A 296 15.22 6.54 -1.35
CA ARG A 296 14.90 7.31 -2.56
C ARG A 296 15.64 6.80 -3.78
N ALA A 297 16.95 6.53 -3.65
CA ALA A 297 17.77 5.98 -4.73
C ALA A 297 17.30 4.58 -5.13
N TYR A 298 16.96 3.73 -4.16
CA TYR A 298 16.43 2.40 -4.40
C TYR A 298 15.11 2.46 -5.17
N ALA A 299 14.14 3.24 -4.71
CA ALA A 299 12.86 3.40 -5.38
C ALA A 299 13.02 3.96 -6.81
N ALA A 300 13.88 4.96 -6.99
CA ALA A 300 14.17 5.53 -8.30
C ALA A 300 14.74 4.49 -9.30
N SER A 301 15.52 3.52 -8.82
CA SER A 301 16.06 2.46 -9.67
C SER A 301 14.97 1.49 -10.21
N TRP A 302 13.81 1.46 -9.59
CA TRP A 302 12.71 0.56 -9.93
C TRP A 302 11.53 1.25 -10.62
N MET A 303 11.42 2.59 -10.60
CA MET A 303 10.24 3.33 -11.05
C MET A 303 9.85 3.08 -12.52
N TYR A 304 10.80 2.71 -13.38
CA TYR A 304 10.51 2.36 -14.78
C TYR A 304 10.39 0.86 -15.04
N LYS A 305 10.58 0.04 -14.01
CA LYS A 305 10.54 -1.42 -14.13
C LYS A 305 9.24 -2.01 -13.58
N ARG A 306 8.65 -1.35 -12.59
CA ARG A 306 7.43 -1.78 -11.90
C ARG A 306 6.61 -0.57 -11.44
N PRO A 307 5.28 -0.73 -11.30
CA PRO A 307 4.46 0.28 -10.64
C PRO A 307 4.93 0.57 -9.22
N ILE A 308 4.72 1.81 -8.77
CA ILE A 308 4.91 2.20 -7.37
C ILE A 308 3.56 2.66 -6.83
N ILE A 309 3.17 2.08 -5.70
CA ILE A 309 1.95 2.46 -4.99
C ILE A 309 2.33 3.54 -4.00
N MET A 310 1.54 4.63 -3.93
CA MET A 310 1.80 5.75 -3.03
C MET A 310 0.68 5.91 -2.01
N GLU A 311 1.05 6.04 -0.75
CA GLU A 311 0.15 6.42 0.34
C GLU A 311 0.48 7.84 0.81
N GLY A 312 -0.53 8.70 0.92
CA GLY A 312 -0.34 10.08 1.41
C GLY A 312 0.16 10.11 2.84
N GLY A 313 1.16 10.93 3.10
CA GLY A 313 1.64 11.19 4.46
C GLY A 313 0.77 12.19 5.20
N TRP A 314 0.95 12.28 6.51
CA TRP A 314 0.30 13.30 7.33
C TRP A 314 0.91 14.68 7.03
N ILE A 315 0.16 15.55 6.36
CA ILE A 315 0.58 16.92 6.01
C ILE A 315 0.06 17.91 7.06
N VAL A 316 0.06 17.53 8.33
CA VAL A 316 -0.48 18.40 9.42
C VAL A 316 0.19 19.77 9.48
N SER A 317 1.47 19.86 9.12
CA SER A 317 2.20 21.14 9.15
C SER A 317 1.94 22.04 7.95
N LEU A 318 1.60 21.50 6.79
CA LEU A 318 1.28 22.28 5.59
C LEU A 318 -0.18 22.77 5.60
N TYR A 319 -1.12 21.96 6.06
CA TYR A 319 -2.52 22.36 6.22
C TYR A 319 -2.67 23.54 7.18
N ARG A 320 -2.02 23.51 8.35
CA ARG A 320 -2.05 24.65 9.29
C ARG A 320 -1.44 25.92 8.70
N ARG A 321 -0.43 25.81 7.83
CA ARG A 321 0.15 26.97 7.16
C ARG A 321 -0.69 27.49 6.00
N GLN A 322 -1.44 26.62 5.32
CA GLN A 322 -2.37 27.04 4.27
C GLN A 322 -3.65 27.63 4.83
N GLU A 323 -4.23 27.05 5.89
CA GLU A 323 -5.38 27.66 6.58
C GLU A 323 -5.02 29.02 7.17
N GLN A 324 -3.82 29.19 7.74
CA GLN A 324 -3.36 30.51 8.20
C GLN A 324 -3.10 31.51 7.07
N ARG A 325 -2.79 31.06 5.85
CA ARG A 325 -2.63 31.94 4.69
C ARG A 325 -3.93 32.24 3.96
N MET A 326 -4.97 31.43 4.14
CA MET A 326 -6.30 31.69 3.60
C MET A 326 -7.17 32.52 4.54
N CYS A 327 -6.77 32.69 5.79
CA CYS A 327 -7.44 33.54 6.79
C CYS A 327 -6.75 34.90 6.99
N THR A 328 -5.74 35.22 6.24
CA THR A 328 -5.11 36.57 6.14
C THR A 328 -5.24 37.11 4.73
#